data_a234013dc585d892067f0d1513096db5
#
_entry.id   a234013dc585d892067f0d1513096db5
#
_cell.length_a   1.000
_cell.length_b   1.000
_cell.length_c   1.000
_cell.angle_alpha   90.00
_cell.angle_beta   90.00
_cell.angle_gamma   90.00
#
_symmetry.space_group_name_H-M   'P 1'
#
loop_
_entity.id
_entity.type
_entity.pdbx_description
1 polymer ?
#
loop_
_entity_poly.entity_id
_entity_poly.type
_entity_poly.pdbx_seq_one_letter_code
_entity_poly.pdbx_strand_id
1 'polypeptide(L)'
;MIEVLVFLSSLYLLNFSYQPVKEQLTRVTTHFKTLQDEKQYYVVKNLLKACYLCFLVVLAIVCFGPYLFYGLWPNTLLRSLASMYVSNDIVGLYRVKGLKTSTRLHHYTTFLFLMLSWTVNFQESKIAKLLFLYTFASALTFPVNAYLGLRYCYDRGTLIELQSTAYYVYAIVCFINWALHLWLYDSSCWAYYALILLVVYDDIVLLKWLYKQQK
;
A
#
# COMPACT_ATOMS: atom_id res chain seq x y z
N MET A 1 15.12 -13.22 -11.02
CA MET A 1 16.23 -12.22 -11.07
C MET A 1 15.72 -10.81 -11.36
N ILE A 2 14.89 -10.60 -12.39
CA ILE A 2 14.37 -9.28 -12.77
C ILE A 2 13.59 -8.63 -11.62
N GLU A 3 12.70 -9.37 -10.98
CA GLU A 3 11.88 -8.93 -9.85
C GLU A 3 12.69 -8.42 -8.65
N VAL A 4 13.85 -9.03 -8.38
CA VAL A 4 14.79 -8.58 -7.33
C VAL A 4 15.43 -7.25 -7.72
N LEU A 5 15.84 -7.12 -8.97
CA LEU A 5 16.39 -5.85 -9.48
C LEU A 5 15.34 -4.73 -9.43
N VAL A 6 14.10 -5.04 -9.82
CA VAL A 6 12.97 -4.10 -9.71
C VAL A 6 12.74 -3.69 -8.24
N PHE A 7 12.77 -4.65 -7.31
CA PHE A 7 12.65 -4.38 -5.88
C PHE A 7 13.74 -3.43 -5.37
N LEU A 8 15.02 -3.76 -5.64
CA LEU A 8 16.16 -2.95 -5.19
C LEU A 8 16.17 -1.56 -5.82
N SER A 9 15.87 -1.46 -7.13
CA SER A 9 15.78 -0.17 -7.82
C SER A 9 14.65 0.70 -7.26
N SER A 10 13.50 0.09 -6.99
CA SER A 10 12.35 0.79 -6.38
C SER A 10 12.66 1.27 -4.96
N LEU A 11 13.32 0.42 -4.14
CA LEU A 11 13.82 0.81 -2.81
C LEU A 11 14.75 2.02 -2.90
N TYR A 12 15.72 1.97 -3.80
CA TYR A 12 16.68 3.05 -3.98
C TYR A 12 16.00 4.36 -4.39
N LEU A 13 15.17 4.32 -5.44
CA LEU A 13 14.46 5.49 -5.95
C LEU A 13 13.53 6.11 -4.90
N LEU A 14 12.73 5.29 -4.22
CA LEU A 14 11.85 5.76 -3.15
C LEU A 14 12.64 6.37 -2.00
N ASN A 15 13.70 5.70 -1.54
CA ASN A 15 14.54 6.20 -0.46
C ASN A 15 15.21 7.54 -0.83
N PHE A 16 15.66 7.67 -2.06
CA PHE A 16 16.27 8.92 -2.59
C PHE A 16 15.24 10.06 -2.67
N SER A 17 13.99 9.75 -3.00
CA SER A 17 12.90 10.75 -3.16
C SER A 17 12.49 11.43 -1.84
N TYR A 18 12.81 10.85 -0.68
CA TYR A 18 12.38 11.41 0.61
C TYR A 18 12.91 12.81 0.88
N GLN A 19 14.20 13.02 0.66
CA GLN A 19 14.82 14.31 0.97
C GLN A 19 14.36 15.44 0.04
N PRO A 20 14.34 15.27 -1.30
CA PRO A 20 13.78 16.28 -2.20
C PRO A 20 12.32 16.64 -1.90
N VAL A 21 11.47 15.64 -1.61
CA VAL A 21 10.06 15.89 -1.26
C VAL A 21 9.94 16.63 0.07
N LYS A 22 10.74 16.28 1.08
CA LYS A 22 10.78 16.99 2.37
C LYS A 22 11.18 18.45 2.17
N GLU A 23 12.21 18.75 1.38
CA GLU A 23 12.65 20.10 1.08
C GLU A 23 11.57 20.90 0.34
N GLN A 24 10.94 20.30 -0.66
CA GLN A 24 9.85 20.93 -1.40
C GLN A 24 8.67 21.28 -0.49
N LEU A 25 8.23 20.35 0.37
CA LEU A 25 7.15 20.60 1.33
C LEU A 25 7.51 21.71 2.31
N THR A 26 8.77 21.79 2.74
CA THR A 26 9.27 22.86 3.63
C THR A 26 9.19 24.24 2.97
N ARG A 27 9.32 24.30 1.65
CA ARG A 27 9.22 25.56 0.87
C ARG A 27 7.77 25.99 0.64
N VAL A 28 6.87 25.02 0.42
CA VAL A 28 5.49 25.28 -0.02
C VAL A 28 4.52 25.46 1.15
N THR A 29 4.78 24.82 2.31
CA THR A 29 3.81 24.76 3.40
C THR A 29 4.45 25.17 4.72
N THR A 30 3.98 26.31 5.29
CA THR A 30 4.46 26.81 6.59
C THR A 30 4.17 25.84 7.73
N HIS A 31 2.98 25.21 7.73
CA HIS A 31 2.62 24.20 8.74
C HIS A 31 3.57 22.99 8.74
N PHE A 32 3.99 22.52 7.56
CA PHE A 32 4.94 21.41 7.48
C PHE A 32 6.29 21.76 8.13
N LYS A 33 6.76 22.99 7.95
CA LYS A 33 8.03 23.47 8.51
C LYS A 33 8.06 23.42 10.04
N THR A 34 6.91 23.61 10.70
CA THR A 34 6.80 23.63 12.18
C THR A 34 6.67 22.24 12.79
N LEU A 35 6.48 21.21 11.98
CA LEU A 35 6.38 19.83 12.47
C LEU A 35 7.71 19.31 12.97
N GLN A 36 7.66 18.46 14.01
CA GLN A 36 8.80 17.67 14.44
C GLN A 36 9.30 16.77 13.30
N ASP A 37 10.59 16.48 13.26
CA ASP A 37 11.24 15.74 12.19
C ASP A 37 10.59 14.37 11.91
N GLU A 38 10.21 13.62 12.94
CA GLU A 38 9.50 12.34 12.79
C GLU A 38 8.15 12.49 12.10
N LYS A 39 7.39 13.56 12.40
CA LYS A 39 6.13 13.84 11.71
C LYS A 39 6.34 14.29 10.27
N GLN A 40 7.40 15.03 9.99
CA GLN A 40 7.77 15.38 8.62
C GLN A 40 8.04 14.13 7.79
N TYR A 41 8.82 13.17 8.30
CA TYR A 41 9.05 11.89 7.62
C TYR A 41 7.75 11.08 7.44
N TYR A 42 6.86 11.10 8.42
CA TYR A 42 5.54 10.46 8.31
C TYR A 42 4.70 11.09 7.17
N VAL A 43 4.68 12.42 7.07
CA VAL A 43 3.99 13.15 5.98
C VAL A 43 4.57 12.78 4.64
N VAL A 44 5.90 12.88 4.49
CA VAL A 44 6.61 12.55 3.25
C VAL A 44 6.34 11.10 2.84
N LYS A 45 6.43 10.15 3.77
CA LYS A 45 6.10 8.73 3.53
C LYS A 45 4.71 8.58 2.91
N ASN A 46 3.70 9.21 3.51
CA ASN A 46 2.34 9.02 3.07
C ASN A 46 2.06 9.69 1.71
N LEU A 47 2.62 10.88 1.46
CA LEU A 47 2.48 11.54 0.17
C LEU A 47 3.21 10.81 -0.96
N LEU A 48 4.45 10.37 -0.73
CA LEU A 48 5.17 9.52 -1.68
C LEU A 48 4.39 8.22 -1.94
N LYS A 49 3.87 7.58 -0.88
CA LYS A 49 3.04 6.37 -1.02
C LYS A 49 1.79 6.64 -1.87
N ALA A 50 1.09 7.76 -1.64
CA ALA A 50 -0.08 8.11 -2.42
C ALA A 50 0.22 8.23 -3.92
N CYS A 51 1.24 9.03 -4.28
CA CYS A 51 1.65 9.20 -5.67
C CYS A 51 2.12 7.88 -6.30
N TYR A 52 2.89 7.10 -5.53
CA TYR A 52 3.43 5.84 -6.00
C TYR A 52 2.36 4.77 -6.22
N LEU A 53 1.38 4.65 -5.32
CA LEU A 53 0.26 3.73 -5.48
C LEU A 53 -0.62 4.13 -6.67
N CYS A 54 -0.88 5.43 -6.87
CA CYS A 54 -1.60 5.93 -8.04
C CYS A 54 -0.87 5.53 -9.34
N PHE A 55 0.45 5.73 -9.39
CA PHE A 55 1.28 5.28 -10.51
C PHE A 55 1.21 3.76 -10.72
N LEU A 56 1.29 2.96 -9.65
CA LEU A 56 1.21 1.49 -9.73
C LEU A 56 -0.15 1.01 -10.25
N VAL A 57 -1.25 1.65 -9.87
CA VAL A 57 -2.59 1.33 -10.39
C VAL A 57 -2.61 1.53 -11.90
N VAL A 58 -2.16 2.68 -12.39
CA VAL A 58 -2.10 2.96 -13.83
C VAL A 58 -1.21 1.96 -14.55
N LEU A 59 0.00 1.70 -14.00
CA LEU A 59 0.94 0.75 -14.57
C LEU A 59 0.35 -0.67 -14.62
N ALA A 60 -0.32 -1.11 -13.55
CA ALA A 60 -0.95 -2.44 -13.52
C ALA A 60 -2.10 -2.53 -14.53
N ILE A 61 -2.95 -1.52 -14.66
CA ILE A 61 -4.03 -1.51 -15.66
C ILE A 61 -3.46 -1.61 -17.07
N VAL A 62 -2.43 -0.82 -17.39
CA VAL A 62 -1.85 -0.77 -18.74
C VAL A 62 -1.07 -2.03 -19.07
N CYS A 63 -0.24 -2.51 -18.13
CA CYS A 63 0.65 -3.64 -18.38
C CYS A 63 0.01 -5.01 -18.13
N PHE A 64 -0.85 -5.14 -17.11
CA PHE A 64 -1.47 -6.41 -16.74
C PHE A 64 -2.91 -6.56 -17.25
N GLY A 65 -3.65 -5.47 -17.42
CA GLY A 65 -5.04 -5.51 -17.89
C GLY A 65 -5.25 -6.34 -19.16
N PRO A 66 -4.43 -6.20 -20.22
CA PRO A 66 -4.54 -7.03 -21.42
C PRO A 66 -4.37 -8.54 -21.13
N TYR A 67 -3.43 -8.90 -20.26
CA TYR A 67 -3.22 -10.31 -19.86
C TYR A 67 -4.42 -10.88 -19.09
N LEU A 68 -4.97 -10.07 -18.17
CA LEU A 68 -6.15 -10.48 -17.40
C LEU A 68 -7.35 -10.76 -18.31
N PHE A 69 -7.52 -9.95 -19.35
CA PHE A 69 -8.61 -10.14 -20.33
C PHE A 69 -8.53 -11.49 -21.03
N TYR A 70 -7.30 -12.01 -21.27
CA TYR A 70 -7.07 -13.34 -21.84
C TYR A 70 -6.90 -14.44 -20.78
N GLY A 71 -7.14 -14.18 -19.51
CA GLY A 71 -6.97 -15.14 -18.42
C GLY A 71 -5.52 -15.53 -18.12
N LEU A 72 -4.56 -14.70 -18.55
CA LEU A 72 -3.13 -14.94 -18.39
C LEU A 72 -2.58 -14.24 -17.14
N TRP A 73 -1.68 -14.93 -16.43
CA TRP A 73 -1.06 -14.46 -15.18
C TRP A 73 0.47 -14.53 -15.28
N PRO A 74 1.12 -13.58 -15.99
CA PRO A 74 2.55 -13.63 -16.29
C PRO A 74 3.39 -13.42 -15.03
N ASN A 75 4.08 -14.45 -14.56
CA ASN A 75 4.82 -14.49 -13.30
C ASN A 75 5.78 -13.30 -13.12
N THR A 76 6.62 -13.02 -14.12
CA THR A 76 7.63 -11.95 -14.04
C THR A 76 6.99 -10.58 -13.86
N LEU A 77 5.92 -10.28 -14.61
CA LEU A 77 5.21 -9.01 -14.50
C LEU A 77 4.57 -8.85 -13.12
N LEU A 78 3.84 -9.86 -12.65
CA LEU A 78 3.13 -9.80 -11.37
C LEU A 78 4.08 -9.71 -10.18
N ARG A 79 5.18 -10.49 -10.20
CA ARG A 79 6.24 -10.41 -9.19
C ARG A 79 6.93 -9.04 -9.20
N SER A 80 7.13 -8.43 -10.38
CA SER A 80 7.70 -7.08 -10.49
C SER A 80 6.76 -6.03 -9.90
N LEU A 81 5.45 -6.07 -10.21
CA LEU A 81 4.46 -5.16 -9.63
C LEU A 81 4.36 -5.32 -8.11
N ALA A 82 4.36 -6.57 -7.61
CA ALA A 82 4.39 -6.84 -6.16
C ALA A 82 5.68 -6.32 -5.51
N SER A 83 6.83 -6.47 -6.17
CA SER A 83 8.12 -5.95 -5.71
C SER A 83 8.11 -4.42 -5.59
N MET A 84 7.55 -3.74 -6.58
CA MET A 84 7.35 -2.29 -6.54
C MET A 84 6.43 -1.90 -5.37
N TYR A 85 5.28 -2.55 -5.21
CA TYR A 85 4.33 -2.25 -4.13
C TYR A 85 4.99 -2.37 -2.75
N VAL A 86 5.65 -3.49 -2.46
CA VAL A 86 6.23 -3.78 -1.15
C VAL A 86 7.47 -2.92 -0.86
N SER A 87 8.23 -2.51 -1.87
CA SER A 87 9.39 -1.64 -1.69
C SER A 87 9.03 -0.35 -0.94
N ASN A 88 7.85 0.22 -1.20
CA ASN A 88 7.37 1.40 -0.50
C ASN A 88 7.12 1.14 0.99
N ASP A 89 6.58 -0.01 1.34
CA ASP A 89 6.35 -0.39 2.75
C ASP A 89 7.67 -0.57 3.51
N ILE A 90 8.67 -1.16 2.88
CA ILE A 90 10.02 -1.35 3.46
C ILE A 90 10.73 -0.01 3.68
N VAL A 91 10.69 0.90 2.70
CA VAL A 91 11.25 2.25 2.88
C VAL A 91 10.54 2.99 4.01
N GLY A 92 9.21 2.84 4.11
CA GLY A 92 8.43 3.40 5.21
C GLY A 92 8.84 2.89 6.58
N LEU A 93 9.09 1.58 6.73
CA LEU A 93 9.60 0.97 7.97
C LEU A 93 10.96 1.54 8.39
N TYR A 94 11.84 1.77 7.43
CA TYR A 94 13.17 2.31 7.68
C TYR A 94 13.15 3.81 8.03
N ARG A 95 12.35 4.60 7.30
CA ARG A 95 12.36 6.07 7.41
C ARG A 95 11.50 6.62 8.53
N VAL A 96 10.45 5.91 8.96
CA VAL A 96 9.49 6.39 9.96
C VAL A 96 9.59 5.57 11.23
N LYS A 97 10.22 6.13 12.26
CA LYS A 97 10.46 5.44 13.55
C LYS A 97 9.18 5.20 14.36
N GLY A 98 8.22 6.13 14.32
CA GLY A 98 7.00 6.11 15.14
C GLY A 98 5.80 5.35 14.55
N LEU A 99 6.01 4.36 13.66
CA LEU A 99 4.91 3.56 13.12
C LEU A 99 4.24 2.71 14.20
N LYS A 100 2.89 2.62 14.15
CA LYS A 100 2.10 1.75 15.02
C LYS A 100 2.49 0.29 14.82
N THR A 101 2.35 -0.51 15.89
CA THR A 101 2.69 -1.94 15.86
C THR A 101 1.87 -2.71 14.81
N SER A 102 0.56 -2.40 14.66
CA SER A 102 -0.28 -3.03 13.62
C SER A 102 0.28 -2.76 12.22
N THR A 103 0.64 -1.52 11.91
CA THR A 103 1.20 -1.13 10.61
C THR A 103 2.58 -1.76 10.36
N ARG A 104 3.42 -1.87 11.40
CA ARG A 104 4.72 -2.56 11.29
C ARG A 104 4.51 -4.04 10.98
N LEU A 105 3.59 -4.69 11.68
CA LEU A 105 3.25 -6.10 11.47
C LEU A 105 2.71 -6.32 10.06
N HIS A 106 1.80 -5.46 9.59
CA HIS A 106 1.30 -5.46 8.22
C HIS A 106 2.47 -5.41 7.20
N HIS A 107 3.38 -4.45 7.33
CA HIS A 107 4.51 -4.31 6.40
C HIS A 107 5.47 -5.51 6.42
N TYR A 108 5.73 -6.12 7.57
CA TYR A 108 6.52 -7.36 7.63
C TYR A 108 5.79 -8.53 6.97
N THR A 109 4.48 -8.62 7.17
CA THR A 109 3.66 -9.67 6.53
C THR A 109 3.61 -9.49 5.01
N THR A 110 3.47 -8.26 4.50
CA THR A 110 3.50 -8.00 3.06
C THR A 110 4.87 -8.31 2.45
N PHE A 111 5.96 -8.06 3.17
CA PHE A 111 7.29 -8.46 2.75
C PHE A 111 7.46 -9.98 2.69
N LEU A 112 6.96 -10.72 3.69
CA LEU A 112 6.95 -12.18 3.67
C LEU A 112 6.16 -12.71 2.47
N PHE A 113 4.98 -12.15 2.18
CA PHE A 113 4.20 -12.51 1.00
C PHE A 113 4.95 -12.21 -0.32
N LEU A 114 5.72 -11.14 -0.39
CA LEU A 114 6.56 -10.87 -1.55
C LEU A 114 7.60 -11.99 -1.75
N MET A 115 8.32 -12.37 -0.68
CA MET A 115 9.32 -13.44 -0.75
C MET A 115 8.70 -14.76 -1.22
N LEU A 116 7.53 -15.12 -0.70
CA LEU A 116 6.78 -16.31 -1.13
C LEU A 116 6.31 -16.20 -2.58
N SER A 117 5.87 -15.01 -3.02
CA SER A 117 5.39 -14.78 -4.39
C SER A 117 6.47 -15.03 -5.45
N TRP A 118 7.75 -14.89 -5.12
CA TRP A 118 8.84 -15.16 -6.05
C TRP A 118 9.02 -16.64 -6.38
N THR A 119 8.49 -17.54 -5.53
CA THR A 119 8.59 -19.00 -5.73
C THR A 119 7.33 -19.62 -6.34
N VAL A 120 6.20 -18.90 -6.34
CA VAL A 120 4.89 -19.45 -6.72
C VAL A 120 4.57 -19.16 -8.19
N ASN A 121 3.93 -20.11 -8.89
CA ASN A 121 3.40 -19.91 -10.24
C ASN A 121 1.99 -19.28 -10.17
N PHE A 122 1.86 -18.02 -10.59
CA PHE A 122 0.59 -17.30 -10.57
C PHE A 122 -0.45 -17.89 -11.52
N GLN A 123 -0.04 -18.50 -12.64
CA GLN A 123 -1.00 -19.12 -13.56
C GLN A 123 -1.73 -20.30 -12.90
N GLU A 124 -1.09 -21.03 -12.01
CA GLU A 124 -1.62 -22.26 -11.39
C GLU A 124 -2.21 -21.99 -9.99
N SER A 125 -1.61 -21.09 -9.22
CA SER A 125 -1.95 -20.87 -7.83
C SER A 125 -3.14 -19.91 -7.67
N LYS A 126 -4.27 -20.40 -7.17
CA LYS A 126 -5.44 -19.57 -6.80
C LYS A 126 -5.08 -18.57 -5.71
N ILE A 127 -4.30 -18.99 -4.70
CA ILE A 127 -3.88 -18.13 -3.58
C ILE A 127 -2.98 -16.99 -4.04
N ALA A 128 -2.05 -17.25 -4.94
CA ALA A 128 -1.20 -16.19 -5.49
C ALA A 128 -2.02 -15.15 -6.28
N LYS A 129 -3.00 -15.59 -7.08
CA LYS A 129 -3.95 -14.71 -7.78
C LYS A 129 -4.75 -13.87 -6.79
N LEU A 130 -5.28 -14.50 -5.74
CA LEU A 130 -6.06 -13.83 -4.70
C LEU A 130 -5.23 -12.78 -3.95
N LEU A 131 -3.99 -13.11 -3.58
CA LEU A 131 -3.05 -12.17 -2.96
C LEU A 131 -2.73 -10.98 -3.88
N PHE A 132 -2.53 -11.24 -5.18
CA PHE A 132 -2.30 -10.18 -6.15
C PHE A 132 -3.51 -9.25 -6.27
N LEU A 133 -4.72 -9.80 -6.36
CA LEU A 133 -5.96 -9.00 -6.40
C LEU A 133 -6.13 -8.17 -5.12
N TYR A 134 -5.79 -8.74 -3.95
CA TYR A 134 -5.78 -7.99 -2.69
C TYR A 134 -4.82 -6.80 -2.78
N THR A 135 -3.59 -7.03 -3.24
CA THR A 135 -2.56 -6.00 -3.36
C THR A 135 -2.96 -4.91 -4.37
N PHE A 136 -3.53 -5.32 -5.51
CA PHE A 136 -4.03 -4.38 -6.53
C PHE A 136 -5.18 -3.50 -5.98
N ALA A 137 -6.17 -4.12 -5.34
CA ALA A 137 -7.27 -3.39 -4.72
C ALA A 137 -6.76 -2.45 -3.61
N SER A 138 -5.79 -2.90 -2.80
CA SER A 138 -5.15 -2.05 -1.78
C SER A 138 -4.40 -0.86 -2.39
N ALA A 139 -3.85 -0.97 -3.61
CA ALA A 139 -3.23 0.16 -4.29
C ALA A 139 -4.25 1.26 -4.64
N LEU A 140 -5.51 0.91 -4.90
CA LEU A 140 -6.60 1.89 -5.12
C LEU A 140 -6.87 2.77 -3.90
N THR A 141 -6.38 2.40 -2.72
CA THR A 141 -6.55 3.18 -1.48
C THR A 141 -5.55 4.34 -1.35
N PHE A 142 -4.89 4.76 -2.45
CA PHE A 142 -3.98 5.92 -2.45
C PHE A 142 -4.58 7.20 -1.84
N PRO A 143 -5.93 7.49 -1.91
CA PRO A 143 -6.51 8.66 -1.25
C PRO A 143 -6.34 8.63 0.26
N VAL A 144 -6.31 7.44 0.87
CA VAL A 144 -6.04 7.28 2.31
C VAL A 144 -4.65 7.83 2.66
N ASN A 145 -3.64 7.44 1.88
CA ASN A 145 -2.28 7.91 2.10
C ASN A 145 -2.14 9.42 1.83
N ALA A 146 -2.82 9.94 0.81
CA ALA A 146 -2.90 11.38 0.57
C ALA A 146 -3.49 12.12 1.79
N TYR A 147 -4.63 11.67 2.32
CA TYR A 147 -5.24 12.25 3.51
C TYR A 147 -4.33 12.13 4.75
N LEU A 148 -3.72 10.97 4.98
CA LEU A 148 -2.80 10.76 6.11
C LEU A 148 -1.59 11.70 6.08
N GLY A 149 -1.10 12.06 4.90
CA GLY A 149 -0.03 13.05 4.72
C GLY A 149 -0.54 14.47 4.88
N LEU A 150 -1.54 14.85 4.08
CA LEU A 150 -2.01 16.24 3.99
C LEU A 150 -2.66 16.79 5.26
N ARG A 151 -3.23 15.93 6.12
CA ARG A 151 -3.86 16.35 7.39
C ARG A 151 -2.94 17.09 8.36
N TYR A 152 -1.63 17.01 8.17
CA TYR A 152 -0.66 17.76 8.96
C TYR A 152 -0.21 19.06 8.27
N CYS A 153 -0.64 19.27 7.03
CA CYS A 153 -0.24 20.42 6.21
C CYS A 153 -1.39 21.42 6.01
N TYR A 154 -2.64 20.98 6.13
CA TYR A 154 -3.83 21.75 5.84
C TYR A 154 -4.90 21.57 6.92
N ASP A 155 -5.79 22.57 7.04
CA ASP A 155 -6.91 22.53 7.95
C ASP A 155 -7.95 21.48 7.57
N ARG A 156 -8.68 20.99 8.59
CA ARG A 156 -9.70 19.96 8.42
C ARG A 156 -10.77 20.35 7.38
N GLY A 157 -11.20 21.61 7.38
CA GLY A 157 -12.22 22.09 6.44
C GLY A 157 -11.80 21.92 4.98
N THR A 158 -10.53 22.20 4.68
CA THR A 158 -9.97 22.04 3.33
C THR A 158 -9.90 20.57 2.89
N LEU A 159 -9.82 19.62 3.84
CA LEU A 159 -9.61 18.21 3.56
C LEU A 159 -10.86 17.35 3.72
N ILE A 160 -12.04 17.93 3.96
CA ILE A 160 -13.27 17.18 4.28
C ILE A 160 -13.67 16.21 3.18
N GLU A 161 -13.57 16.62 1.92
CA GLU A 161 -13.88 15.78 0.76
C GLU A 161 -12.86 14.64 0.61
N LEU A 162 -11.56 14.95 0.74
CA LEU A 162 -10.52 13.94 0.68
C LEU A 162 -10.64 12.94 1.84
N GLN A 163 -10.98 13.41 3.04
CA GLN A 163 -11.24 12.58 4.22
C GLN A 163 -12.39 11.60 3.98
N SER A 164 -13.51 12.08 3.44
CA SER A 164 -14.67 11.27 3.11
C SER A 164 -14.34 10.26 2.00
N THR A 165 -13.69 10.71 0.93
CA THR A 165 -13.23 9.85 -0.16
C THR A 165 -12.30 8.76 0.37
N ALA A 166 -11.32 9.09 1.20
CA ALA A 166 -10.41 8.14 1.80
C ALA A 166 -11.15 7.07 2.61
N TYR A 167 -12.13 7.46 3.42
CA TYR A 167 -12.93 6.52 4.20
C TYR A 167 -13.74 5.58 3.31
N TYR A 168 -14.52 6.10 2.36
CA TYR A 168 -15.40 5.27 1.54
C TYR A 168 -14.62 4.35 0.60
N VAL A 169 -13.58 4.86 -0.06
CA VAL A 169 -12.71 4.04 -0.91
C VAL A 169 -12.09 2.90 -0.09
N TYR A 170 -11.58 3.21 1.10
CA TYR A 170 -10.97 2.19 1.95
C TYR A 170 -11.98 1.16 2.42
N ALA A 171 -13.18 1.58 2.85
CA ALA A 171 -14.24 0.68 3.30
C ALA A 171 -14.68 -0.29 2.19
N ILE A 172 -14.88 0.22 0.97
CA ILE A 172 -15.26 -0.58 -0.20
C ILE A 172 -14.15 -1.59 -0.53
N VAL A 173 -12.90 -1.15 -0.58
CA VAL A 173 -11.75 -2.02 -0.89
C VAL A 173 -11.59 -3.13 0.17
N CYS A 174 -11.67 -2.78 1.46
CA CYS A 174 -11.63 -3.78 2.54
C CYS A 174 -12.78 -4.79 2.38
N PHE A 175 -14.00 -4.33 2.15
CA PHE A 175 -15.16 -5.20 1.99
C PHE A 175 -14.97 -6.17 0.81
N ILE A 176 -14.56 -5.68 -0.35
CA ILE A 176 -14.31 -6.51 -1.54
C ILE A 176 -13.22 -7.55 -1.24
N ASN A 177 -12.10 -7.13 -0.67
CA ASN A 177 -10.99 -8.02 -0.35
C ASN A 177 -11.40 -9.11 0.64
N TRP A 178 -12.11 -8.76 1.72
CA TRP A 178 -12.54 -9.73 2.72
C TRP A 178 -13.60 -10.68 2.16
N ALA A 179 -14.56 -10.18 1.37
CA ALA A 179 -15.59 -11.01 0.73
C ALA A 179 -14.96 -12.02 -0.25
N LEU A 180 -13.98 -11.60 -1.07
CA LEU A 180 -13.26 -12.49 -1.98
C LEU A 180 -12.49 -13.58 -1.22
N HIS A 181 -11.84 -13.25 -0.11
CA HIS A 181 -11.11 -14.21 0.71
C HIS A 181 -12.02 -15.22 1.41
N LEU A 182 -13.20 -14.79 1.85
CA LEU A 182 -14.20 -15.68 2.41
C LEU A 182 -14.82 -16.59 1.34
N TRP A 183 -15.13 -16.03 0.17
CA TRP A 183 -15.76 -16.80 -0.93
C TRP A 183 -14.80 -17.83 -1.53
N LEU A 184 -13.51 -17.50 -1.64
CA LEU A 184 -12.50 -18.37 -2.22
C LEU A 184 -11.69 -19.14 -1.16
N TYR A 185 -12.25 -19.25 0.06
CA TYR A 185 -11.59 -19.93 1.17
C TYR A 185 -11.22 -21.37 0.83
N ASP A 186 -9.99 -21.73 1.13
CA ASP A 186 -9.43 -23.07 0.97
C ASP A 186 -8.68 -23.48 2.25
N SER A 187 -9.25 -24.44 2.98
CA SER A 187 -8.68 -24.90 4.26
C SER A 187 -7.28 -25.52 4.14
N SER A 188 -6.90 -26.00 2.94
CA SER A 188 -5.54 -26.51 2.69
C SER A 188 -4.46 -25.42 2.80
N CYS A 189 -4.85 -24.15 2.64
CA CYS A 189 -3.98 -22.98 2.68
C CYS A 189 -4.05 -22.21 4.02
N TRP A 190 -4.29 -22.91 5.14
CA TRP A 190 -4.49 -22.29 6.45
C TRP A 190 -3.37 -21.32 6.87
N ALA A 191 -2.10 -21.62 6.52
CA ALA A 191 -0.97 -20.75 6.85
C ALA A 191 -1.06 -19.39 6.14
N TYR A 192 -1.52 -19.36 4.88
CA TYR A 192 -1.81 -18.12 4.17
C TYR A 192 -2.90 -17.30 4.89
N TYR A 193 -4.00 -17.95 5.28
CA TYR A 193 -5.09 -17.25 5.98
C TYR A 193 -4.68 -16.76 7.35
N ALA A 194 -3.84 -17.48 8.07
CA ALA A 194 -3.26 -17.00 9.33
C ALA A 194 -2.45 -15.72 9.14
N LEU A 195 -1.66 -15.62 8.07
CA LEU A 195 -0.89 -14.42 7.76
C LEU A 195 -1.78 -13.28 7.26
N ILE A 196 -2.78 -13.55 6.42
CA ILE A 196 -3.66 -12.49 5.91
C ILE A 196 -4.48 -11.85 7.03
N LEU A 197 -4.81 -12.57 8.10
CA LEU A 197 -5.49 -12.01 9.28
C LEU A 197 -4.67 -10.90 9.96
N LEU A 198 -3.33 -10.92 9.87
CA LEU A 198 -2.50 -9.85 10.39
C LEU A 198 -2.64 -8.57 9.55
N VAL A 199 -2.84 -8.72 8.24
CA VAL A 199 -3.12 -7.59 7.33
C VAL A 199 -4.52 -7.05 7.60
N VAL A 200 -5.53 -7.92 7.67
CA VAL A 200 -6.92 -7.57 8.00
C VAL A 200 -7.03 -6.86 9.35
N TYR A 201 -6.23 -7.24 10.33
CA TYR A 201 -6.19 -6.55 11.63
C TYR A 201 -5.78 -5.08 11.49
N ASP A 202 -4.74 -4.77 10.72
CA ASP A 202 -4.34 -3.37 10.46
C ASP A 202 -5.40 -2.62 9.65
N ASP A 203 -6.03 -3.28 8.68
CA ASP A 203 -7.16 -2.72 7.91
C ASP A 203 -8.31 -2.30 8.84
N ILE A 204 -8.69 -3.15 9.80
CA ILE A 204 -9.75 -2.84 10.78
C ILE A 204 -9.34 -1.67 11.66
N VAL A 205 -8.09 -1.62 12.13
CA VAL A 205 -7.59 -0.51 12.96
C VAL A 205 -7.65 0.80 12.20
N LEU A 206 -7.21 0.80 10.94
CA LEU A 206 -7.22 2.00 10.10
C LEU A 206 -8.65 2.42 9.73
N LEU A 207 -9.52 1.48 9.37
CA LEU A 207 -10.92 1.74 9.03
C LEU A 207 -11.68 2.36 10.22
N LYS A 208 -11.50 1.81 11.42
CA LYS A 208 -12.07 2.37 12.66
C LYS A 208 -11.56 3.78 12.93
N TRP A 209 -10.28 4.03 12.67
CA TRP A 209 -9.71 5.36 12.83
C TRP A 209 -10.27 6.35 11.81
N LEU A 210 -10.34 5.99 10.52
CA LEU A 210 -10.94 6.83 9.46
C LEU A 210 -12.41 7.16 9.77
N TYR A 211 -13.20 6.18 10.23
CA TYR A 211 -14.60 6.39 10.65
C TYR A 211 -14.71 7.44 11.77
N LYS A 212 -13.82 7.37 12.78
CA LYS A 212 -13.82 8.38 13.86
C LYS A 212 -13.48 9.78 13.38
N GLN A 213 -12.73 9.91 12.29
CA GLN A 213 -12.43 11.22 11.72
C GLN A 213 -13.65 11.85 11.01
N GLN A 214 -14.65 11.04 10.57
CA GLN A 214 -15.86 11.55 9.91
C GLN A 214 -16.77 12.35 10.87
N LYS A 215 -16.67 12.10 12.16
CA LYS A 215 -17.38 12.83 13.22
C LYS A 215 -16.61 14.09 13.63
#